data_46b646c7df879a9b84eeb4204d197bcf
#
_entry.id   46b646c7df879a9b84eeb4204d197bcf
#
_cell.length_a   1.000
_cell.length_b   1.000
_cell.length_c   1.000
_cell.angle_alpha   90.00
_cell.angle_beta   90.00
_cell.angle_gamma   90.00
#
_symmetry.space_group_name_H-M   'P 1'
#
loop_
_entity.id
_entity.type
_entity.pdbx_description
1 polymer ?
#
loop_
_entity_poly.entity_id
_entity_poly.type
_entity_poly.pdbx_seq_one_letter_code
_entity_poly.pdbx_strand_id
1 'polypeptide(L)'
;MTDTDALPQALKDAVAAASFDGTVTIAYSGGLDSRFLAFAASKLGYRVVLLHVAGPHMAPSESEGAVKDARNMGLTVTVITANPLGITELAAAGKNRCYVCKRHVFTELLKHAAGGRLCDGTNASDLTVYRPGRKALTELGIHSPLAEAGIGKPDIRRIARTMGMAHPDQAARPCLLTRFPYGMMPDAGTLSLIAEAEDWLEAQPEARGLKFRLRFPNPQKRNEAVLHVEKSSLGPRTEADLNHLVQRLKTQFSPKLTFLTYAVLEKLSGFYDRT
;
A
#
# COMPACT_ATOMS: atom_id res chain seq x y z
N MET A 1 28.73 -8.80 -16.46
CA MET A 1 27.39 -8.26 -16.61
C MET A 1 27.27 -7.10 -15.64
N THR A 2 26.90 -5.92 -16.12
CA THR A 2 26.66 -4.78 -15.23
C THR A 2 25.41 -5.03 -14.40
N ASP A 3 25.36 -4.49 -13.19
CA ASP A 3 24.23 -4.64 -12.24
C ASP A 3 22.86 -4.21 -12.84
N THR A 4 22.91 -3.47 -13.99
CA THR A 4 21.73 -2.93 -14.70
C THR A 4 21.32 -3.73 -15.95
N ASP A 5 22.04 -4.79 -16.33
CA ASP A 5 21.70 -5.60 -17.51
C ASP A 5 20.36 -6.35 -17.35
N ALA A 6 19.96 -6.59 -16.10
CA ALA A 6 18.66 -7.22 -15.78
C ALA A 6 17.46 -6.28 -15.99
N LEU A 7 17.67 -4.95 -16.07
CA LEU A 7 16.58 -3.98 -16.27
C LEU A 7 16.23 -3.88 -17.76
N PRO A 8 14.95 -4.08 -18.16
CA PRO A 8 14.50 -3.89 -19.53
C PRO A 8 14.77 -2.48 -20.05
N GLN A 9 15.11 -2.36 -21.35
CA GLN A 9 15.38 -1.06 -21.95
C GLN A 9 14.18 -0.11 -21.83
N ALA A 10 12.96 -0.62 -22.04
CA ALA A 10 11.74 0.18 -21.88
C ALA A 10 11.61 0.82 -20.48
N LEU A 11 12.06 0.11 -19.40
CA LEU A 11 12.06 0.69 -18.07
C LEU A 11 13.14 1.78 -17.92
N LYS A 12 14.32 1.58 -18.49
CA LYS A 12 15.39 2.58 -18.50
C LYS A 12 14.90 3.86 -19.18
N ASP A 13 14.25 3.72 -20.33
CA ASP A 13 13.72 4.84 -21.12
C ASP A 13 12.58 5.56 -20.37
N ALA A 14 11.65 4.83 -19.74
CA ALA A 14 10.57 5.40 -18.95
C ALA A 14 11.09 6.16 -17.71
N VAL A 15 12.09 5.62 -17.02
CA VAL A 15 12.73 6.31 -15.88
C VAL A 15 13.47 7.57 -16.36
N ALA A 16 14.15 7.50 -17.50
CA ALA A 16 14.81 8.67 -18.09
C ALA A 16 13.80 9.77 -18.45
N ALA A 17 12.69 9.41 -19.08
CA ALA A 17 11.62 10.36 -19.45
C ALA A 17 10.96 11.03 -18.22
N ALA A 18 10.86 10.29 -17.11
CA ALA A 18 10.30 10.78 -15.85
C ALA A 18 11.29 11.57 -15.00
N SER A 19 12.58 11.57 -15.33
CA SER A 19 13.61 12.29 -14.60
C SER A 19 13.60 13.79 -14.93
N PHE A 20 14.07 14.60 -13.99
CA PHE A 20 14.35 16.02 -14.17
C PHE A 20 15.73 16.34 -13.63
N ASP A 21 16.61 16.88 -14.46
CA ASP A 21 18.00 17.23 -14.10
C ASP A 21 18.72 16.09 -13.34
N GLY A 22 18.69 14.89 -13.91
CA GLY A 22 19.30 13.70 -13.30
C GLY A 22 18.64 13.19 -12.02
N THR A 23 17.49 13.77 -11.66
CA THR A 23 16.74 13.42 -10.44
C THR A 23 15.44 12.70 -10.78
N VAL A 24 15.15 11.61 -10.06
CA VAL A 24 13.85 10.90 -10.10
C VAL A 24 13.18 11.07 -8.75
N THR A 25 12.06 11.80 -8.73
CA THR A 25 11.23 11.97 -7.52
C THR A 25 10.11 10.95 -7.51
N ILE A 26 9.98 10.19 -6.44
CA ILE A 26 9.05 9.04 -6.34
C ILE A 26 8.11 9.23 -5.15
N ALA A 27 6.80 9.11 -5.41
CA ALA A 27 5.79 8.92 -4.37
C ALA A 27 5.99 7.51 -3.77
N TYR A 28 6.68 7.45 -2.64
CA TYR A 28 7.22 6.24 -2.06
C TYR A 28 6.31 5.71 -0.96
N SER A 29 5.56 4.66 -1.25
CA SER A 29 4.67 4.03 -0.27
C SER A 29 5.36 2.99 0.63
N GLY A 30 6.62 2.59 0.32
CA GLY A 30 7.28 1.45 0.97
C GLY A 30 6.79 0.08 0.49
N GLY A 31 5.77 0.02 -0.35
CA GLY A 31 5.33 -1.22 -1.00
C GLY A 31 6.29 -1.69 -2.09
N LEU A 32 6.20 -2.97 -2.47
CA LEU A 32 7.12 -3.61 -3.42
C LEU A 32 7.37 -2.76 -4.68
N ASP A 33 6.31 -2.20 -5.28
CA ASP A 33 6.42 -1.54 -6.57
C ASP A 33 7.18 -0.21 -6.48
N SER A 34 6.85 0.64 -5.51
CA SER A 34 7.56 1.90 -5.28
C SER A 34 9.01 1.68 -4.82
N ARG A 35 9.26 0.62 -4.04
CA ARG A 35 10.61 0.20 -3.65
C ARG A 35 11.43 -0.28 -4.85
N PHE A 36 10.82 -1.09 -5.72
CA PHE A 36 11.48 -1.55 -6.93
C PHE A 36 11.81 -0.40 -7.87
N LEU A 37 10.90 0.56 -8.07
CA LEU A 37 11.17 1.75 -8.87
C LEU A 37 12.34 2.56 -8.30
N ALA A 38 12.35 2.79 -6.97
CA ALA A 38 13.42 3.50 -6.29
C ALA A 38 14.77 2.77 -6.43
N PHE A 39 14.77 1.44 -6.25
CA PHE A 39 15.95 0.59 -6.42
C PHE A 39 16.47 0.64 -7.85
N ALA A 40 15.59 0.49 -8.86
CA ALA A 40 15.97 0.52 -10.27
C ALA A 40 16.55 1.90 -10.68
N ALA A 41 15.90 2.99 -10.28
CA ALA A 41 16.38 4.35 -10.56
C ALA A 41 17.76 4.62 -9.92
N SER A 42 17.98 4.15 -8.68
CA SER A 42 19.28 4.25 -8.00
C SER A 42 20.34 3.45 -8.73
N LYS A 43 20.06 2.21 -9.16
CA LYS A 43 20.99 1.38 -9.93
C LYS A 43 21.34 1.97 -11.30
N LEU A 44 20.41 2.73 -11.90
CA LEU A 44 20.65 3.48 -13.14
C LEU A 44 21.47 4.76 -12.95
N GLY A 45 21.85 5.10 -11.71
CA GLY A 45 22.71 6.24 -11.39
C GLY A 45 21.95 7.57 -11.20
N TYR A 46 20.62 7.56 -11.16
CA TYR A 46 19.85 8.77 -10.87
C TYR A 46 19.95 9.17 -9.39
N ARG A 47 19.90 10.48 -9.14
CA ARG A 47 19.60 10.99 -7.81
C ARG A 47 18.13 10.69 -7.49
N VAL A 48 17.88 9.85 -6.50
CA VAL A 48 16.52 9.44 -6.12
C VAL A 48 16.04 10.25 -4.91
N VAL A 49 14.90 10.91 -5.06
CA VAL A 49 14.19 11.62 -4.00
C VAL A 49 12.92 10.86 -3.67
N LEU A 50 12.80 10.39 -2.43
CA LEU A 50 11.63 9.64 -1.98
C LEU A 50 10.73 10.53 -1.14
N LEU A 51 9.47 10.68 -1.57
CA LEU A 51 8.43 11.40 -0.84
C LEU A 51 7.43 10.39 -0.28
N HIS A 52 7.42 10.23 1.04
CA HIS A 52 6.51 9.33 1.75
C HIS A 52 5.41 10.12 2.44
N VAL A 53 4.18 9.73 2.23
CA VAL A 53 3.04 10.31 2.95
C VAL A 53 2.76 9.50 4.19
N ALA A 54 2.80 10.15 5.35
CA ALA A 54 2.35 9.60 6.62
C ALA A 54 1.03 10.27 7.05
N GLY A 55 0.13 9.49 7.62
CA GLY A 55 -1.15 10.00 8.11
C GLY A 55 -2.01 8.87 8.69
N PRO A 56 -3.16 9.19 9.28
CA PRO A 56 -3.98 8.22 10.01
C PRO A 56 -4.52 7.06 9.15
N HIS A 57 -4.49 7.19 7.83
CA HIS A 57 -4.92 6.18 6.87
C HIS A 57 -3.86 5.09 6.59
N MET A 58 -2.67 5.22 7.18
CA MET A 58 -1.57 4.26 7.09
C MET A 58 -1.19 3.76 8.47
N ALA A 59 -0.79 2.51 8.59
CA ALA A 59 -0.25 2.01 9.86
C ALA A 59 1.12 2.67 10.14
N PRO A 60 1.40 3.09 11.38
CA PRO A 60 2.71 3.63 11.76
C PRO A 60 3.86 2.69 11.42
N SER A 61 3.68 1.38 11.67
CA SER A 61 4.64 0.32 11.33
C SER A 61 4.99 0.26 9.84
N GLU A 62 4.02 0.55 8.96
CA GLU A 62 4.26 0.61 7.51
C GLU A 62 5.13 1.81 7.14
N SER A 63 4.88 2.98 7.75
CA SER A 63 5.70 4.18 7.52
C SER A 63 7.12 4.00 8.06
N GLU A 64 7.29 3.43 9.25
CA GLU A 64 8.59 3.10 9.82
C GLU A 64 9.35 2.08 8.96
N GLY A 65 8.65 1.04 8.50
CA GLY A 65 9.18 0.03 7.59
C GLY A 65 9.64 0.64 6.25
N ALA A 66 8.84 1.54 5.68
CA ALA A 66 9.17 2.25 4.44
C ALA A 66 10.48 3.07 4.59
N VAL A 67 10.60 3.84 5.67
CA VAL A 67 11.81 4.64 5.96
C VAL A 67 13.03 3.72 6.19
N LYS A 68 12.87 2.62 6.93
CA LYS A 68 13.92 1.64 7.15
C LYS A 68 14.40 0.99 5.86
N ASP A 69 13.47 0.56 5.00
CA ASP A 69 13.78 -0.07 3.72
C ASP A 69 14.52 0.88 2.77
N ALA A 70 14.11 2.16 2.72
CA ALA A 70 14.81 3.18 1.94
C ALA A 70 16.23 3.41 2.46
N ARG A 71 16.41 3.50 3.78
CA ARG A 71 17.74 3.64 4.40
C ARG A 71 18.65 2.46 4.09
N ASN A 72 18.11 1.23 4.10
CA ASN A 72 18.85 0.02 3.73
C ASN A 72 19.30 0.02 2.25
N MET A 73 18.60 0.77 1.39
CA MET A 73 18.99 1.01 -0.01
C MET A 73 19.96 2.20 -0.16
N GLY A 74 20.38 2.85 0.93
CA GLY A 74 21.19 4.06 0.89
C GLY A 74 20.42 5.33 0.46
N LEU A 75 19.08 5.30 0.52
CA LEU A 75 18.22 6.39 0.09
C LEU A 75 17.60 7.14 1.27
N THR A 76 17.38 8.44 1.09
CA THR A 76 16.73 9.31 2.08
C THR A 76 15.26 9.51 1.71
N VAL A 77 14.40 9.50 2.73
CA VAL A 77 12.95 9.72 2.58
C VAL A 77 12.56 11.05 3.23
N THR A 78 11.87 11.88 2.48
CA THR A 78 11.15 13.03 3.03
C THR A 78 9.74 12.59 3.41
N VAL A 79 9.42 12.66 4.69
CA VAL A 79 8.07 12.32 5.20
C VAL A 79 7.20 13.56 5.16
N ILE A 80 6.06 13.45 4.48
CA ILE A 80 5.07 14.51 4.33
C ILE A 80 3.80 14.08 5.06
N THR A 81 3.36 14.88 6.02
CA THR A 81 2.13 14.58 6.75
C THR A 81 0.92 14.98 5.91
N ALA A 82 0.02 14.02 5.67
CA ALA A 82 -1.28 14.29 5.05
C ALA A 82 -2.40 13.59 5.81
N ASN A 83 -3.47 14.33 6.07
CA ASN A 83 -4.64 13.79 6.77
C ASN A 83 -5.85 13.75 5.84
N PRO A 84 -6.08 12.63 5.13
CA PRO A 84 -7.24 12.51 4.25
C PRO A 84 -8.59 12.54 4.98
N LEU A 85 -8.61 12.28 6.31
CA LEU A 85 -9.85 12.37 7.10
C LEU A 85 -10.40 13.82 7.17
N GLY A 86 -9.55 14.82 6.95
CA GLY A 86 -9.94 16.23 6.88
C GLY A 86 -10.53 16.64 5.51
N ILE A 87 -10.57 15.75 4.52
CA ILE A 87 -11.13 16.05 3.20
C ILE A 87 -12.64 15.89 3.26
N THR A 88 -13.37 17.01 3.20
CA THR A 88 -14.84 17.04 3.36
C THR A 88 -15.55 16.14 2.35
N GLU A 89 -15.08 16.11 1.09
CA GLU A 89 -15.70 15.35 0.01
C GLU A 89 -15.43 13.82 0.14
N LEU A 90 -14.46 13.41 0.95
CA LEU A 90 -14.04 12.00 1.01
C LEU A 90 -15.15 11.09 1.54
N ALA A 91 -15.92 11.55 2.53
CA ALA A 91 -17.05 10.80 3.09
C ALA A 91 -18.16 10.55 2.06
N ALA A 92 -18.46 11.56 1.25
CA ALA A 92 -19.50 11.49 0.22
C ALA A 92 -19.04 10.87 -1.11
N ALA A 93 -17.73 10.62 -1.26
CA ALA A 93 -17.14 10.19 -2.53
C ALA A 93 -17.54 8.77 -2.98
N GLY A 94 -18.10 7.94 -2.10
CA GLY A 94 -18.51 6.57 -2.43
C GLY A 94 -17.36 5.78 -3.07
N LYS A 95 -17.62 5.13 -4.20
CA LYS A 95 -16.59 4.36 -4.96
C LYS A 95 -15.44 5.24 -5.50
N ASN A 96 -15.61 6.57 -5.51
CA ASN A 96 -14.56 7.52 -5.89
C ASN A 96 -13.63 7.91 -4.73
N ARG A 97 -13.80 7.33 -3.53
CA ARG A 97 -12.96 7.63 -2.35
C ARG A 97 -11.47 7.63 -2.67
N CYS A 98 -10.99 6.61 -3.39
CA CYS A 98 -9.57 6.52 -3.75
C CYS A 98 -9.13 7.61 -4.74
N TYR A 99 -10.00 8.06 -5.63
CA TYR A 99 -9.72 9.18 -6.52
C TYR A 99 -9.55 10.49 -5.76
N VAL A 100 -10.53 10.84 -4.91
CA VAL A 100 -10.50 12.07 -4.10
C VAL A 100 -9.26 12.10 -3.19
N CYS A 101 -9.00 10.99 -2.49
CA CYS A 101 -7.83 10.87 -1.62
C CYS A 101 -6.51 11.01 -2.40
N LYS A 102 -6.32 10.28 -3.50
CA LYS A 102 -5.11 10.36 -4.30
C LYS A 102 -4.91 11.75 -4.90
N ARG A 103 -5.96 12.37 -5.43
CA ARG A 103 -5.86 13.73 -5.97
C ARG A 103 -5.31 14.70 -4.93
N HIS A 104 -5.86 14.66 -3.71
CA HIS A 104 -5.37 15.51 -2.62
C HIS A 104 -3.91 15.22 -2.26
N VAL A 105 -3.60 13.96 -1.98
CA VAL A 105 -2.26 13.52 -1.55
C VAL A 105 -1.21 13.84 -2.62
N PHE A 106 -1.48 13.53 -3.89
CA PHE A 106 -0.50 13.77 -4.96
C PHE A 106 -0.35 15.26 -5.31
N THR A 107 -1.39 16.08 -5.12
CA THR A 107 -1.27 17.54 -5.21
C THR A 107 -0.29 18.07 -4.15
N GLU A 108 -0.33 17.54 -2.92
CA GLU A 108 0.66 17.91 -1.89
C GLU A 108 2.07 17.43 -2.25
N LEU A 109 2.21 16.19 -2.71
CA LEU A 109 3.51 15.63 -3.09
C LEU A 109 4.17 16.42 -4.24
N LEU A 110 3.40 16.89 -5.21
CA LEU A 110 3.89 17.67 -6.35
C LEU A 110 4.59 18.97 -5.92
N LYS A 111 4.20 19.57 -4.80
CA LYS A 111 4.86 20.78 -4.27
C LYS A 111 6.32 20.53 -3.87
N HIS A 112 6.69 19.28 -3.66
CA HIS A 112 8.03 18.83 -3.25
C HIS A 112 8.78 18.13 -4.38
N ALA A 113 8.17 17.98 -5.54
CA ALA A 113 8.78 17.27 -6.68
C ALA A 113 9.73 18.18 -7.48
N ALA A 114 10.93 17.70 -7.76
CA ALA A 114 11.92 18.39 -8.57
C ALA A 114 11.35 18.66 -9.99
N GLY A 115 11.37 19.91 -10.43
CA GLY A 115 10.80 20.32 -11.72
C GLY A 115 9.33 19.99 -11.91
N GLY A 116 8.57 19.76 -10.81
CA GLY A 116 7.17 19.34 -10.87
C GLY A 116 6.96 17.90 -11.40
N ARG A 117 8.03 17.12 -11.59
CA ARG A 117 7.94 15.72 -12.07
C ARG A 117 7.92 14.75 -10.90
N LEU A 118 6.85 13.99 -10.81
CA LEU A 118 6.63 12.99 -9.77
C LEU A 118 6.30 11.64 -10.41
N CYS A 119 6.91 10.57 -9.89
CA CYS A 119 6.63 9.21 -10.31
C CYS A 119 5.84 8.48 -9.23
N ASP A 120 5.07 7.47 -9.63
CA ASP A 120 4.46 6.49 -8.72
C ASP A 120 4.83 5.05 -9.08
N GLY A 121 4.52 4.11 -8.18
CA GLY A 121 4.78 2.70 -8.37
C GLY A 121 3.66 1.93 -9.10
N THR A 122 2.76 2.61 -9.82
CA THR A 122 1.74 1.94 -10.65
C THR A 122 2.42 1.08 -11.70
N ASN A 123 2.04 -0.20 -11.80
CA ASN A 123 2.63 -1.18 -12.71
C ASN A 123 1.61 -1.66 -13.77
N ALA A 124 2.06 -2.39 -14.80
CA ALA A 124 1.20 -2.84 -15.89
C ALA A 124 0.03 -3.73 -15.43
N SER A 125 0.22 -4.55 -14.38
CA SER A 125 -0.88 -5.36 -13.83
C SER A 125 -2.00 -4.51 -13.21
N ASP A 126 -1.71 -3.29 -12.77
CA ASP A 126 -2.71 -2.37 -12.23
C ASP A 126 -3.62 -1.77 -13.32
N LEU A 127 -3.19 -1.82 -14.58
CA LEU A 127 -3.96 -1.32 -15.72
C LEU A 127 -5.16 -2.23 -16.06
N THR A 128 -5.10 -3.50 -15.67
CA THR A 128 -6.14 -4.51 -16.01
C THR A 128 -7.27 -4.55 -14.98
N VAL A 129 -7.18 -3.78 -13.89
CA VAL A 129 -8.20 -3.76 -12.82
C VAL A 129 -8.76 -2.36 -12.63
N TYR A 130 -10.03 -2.30 -12.22
CA TYR A 130 -10.66 -1.02 -11.89
C TYR A 130 -10.00 -0.38 -10.67
N ARG A 131 -9.40 0.78 -10.88
CA ARG A 131 -8.75 1.57 -9.82
C ARG A 131 -9.04 3.06 -10.02
N PRO A 132 -10.08 3.60 -9.40
CA PRO A 132 -10.51 5.01 -9.59
C PRO A 132 -9.39 6.01 -9.27
N GLY A 133 -8.49 5.69 -8.35
CA GLY A 133 -7.34 6.53 -8.03
C GLY A 133 -6.37 6.78 -9.20
N ARG A 134 -6.35 5.94 -10.24
CA ARG A 134 -5.50 6.16 -11.42
C ARG A 134 -5.90 7.42 -12.21
N LYS A 135 -7.21 7.72 -12.27
CA LYS A 135 -7.70 8.92 -12.93
C LYS A 135 -7.04 10.19 -12.34
N ALA A 136 -6.90 10.24 -11.01
CA ALA A 136 -6.21 11.36 -10.35
C ALA A 136 -4.74 11.48 -10.77
N LEU A 137 -4.03 10.35 -10.92
CA LEU A 137 -2.63 10.35 -11.34
C LEU A 137 -2.48 10.91 -12.77
N THR A 138 -3.34 10.46 -13.69
CA THR A 138 -3.36 10.95 -15.08
C THR A 138 -3.67 12.46 -15.14
N GLU A 139 -4.68 12.93 -14.41
CA GLU A 139 -5.06 14.36 -14.36
C GLU A 139 -3.96 15.25 -13.79
N LEU A 140 -3.15 14.72 -12.87
CA LEU A 140 -2.02 15.44 -12.25
C LEU A 140 -0.71 15.27 -13.00
N GLY A 141 -0.69 14.56 -14.14
CA GLY A 141 0.54 14.35 -14.91
C GLY A 141 1.59 13.52 -14.18
N ILE A 142 1.16 12.58 -13.31
CA ILE A 142 2.09 11.71 -12.58
C ILE A 142 2.61 10.63 -13.53
N HIS A 143 3.93 10.46 -13.57
CA HIS A 143 4.57 9.41 -14.34
C HIS A 143 4.45 8.05 -13.63
N SER A 144 4.18 7.01 -14.40
CA SER A 144 4.11 5.63 -13.90
C SER A 144 5.11 4.75 -14.68
N PRO A 145 6.44 4.88 -14.45
CA PRO A 145 7.47 4.27 -15.30
C PRO A 145 7.33 2.75 -15.43
N LEU A 146 6.86 2.05 -14.40
CA LEU A 146 6.63 0.60 -14.47
C LEU A 146 5.48 0.26 -15.41
N ALA A 147 4.38 1.00 -15.36
CA ALA A 147 3.24 0.80 -16.24
C ALA A 147 3.57 1.21 -17.69
N GLU A 148 4.24 2.34 -17.87
CA GLU A 148 4.70 2.88 -19.16
C GLU A 148 5.66 1.90 -19.86
N ALA A 149 6.52 1.22 -19.09
CA ALA A 149 7.42 0.17 -19.59
C ALA A 149 6.77 -1.21 -19.75
N GLY A 150 5.47 -1.36 -19.49
CA GLY A 150 4.79 -2.65 -19.55
C GLY A 150 5.21 -3.66 -18.47
N ILE A 151 5.87 -3.20 -17.40
CA ILE A 151 6.35 -4.06 -16.30
C ILE A 151 5.20 -4.41 -15.36
N GLY A 152 4.88 -5.70 -15.30
CA GLY A 152 3.85 -6.23 -14.40
C GLY A 152 4.42 -6.74 -13.07
N LYS A 153 3.51 -7.11 -12.16
CA LYS A 153 3.89 -7.62 -10.82
C LYS A 153 4.80 -8.86 -10.87
N PRO A 154 4.59 -9.84 -11.77
CA PRO A 154 5.51 -10.98 -11.89
C PRO A 154 6.92 -10.55 -12.31
N ASP A 155 7.04 -9.58 -13.24
CA ASP A 155 8.34 -9.08 -13.71
C ASP A 155 9.07 -8.34 -12.60
N ILE A 156 8.37 -7.46 -11.85
CA ILE A 156 8.92 -6.77 -10.69
C ILE A 156 9.58 -7.77 -9.74
N ARG A 157 8.86 -8.82 -9.35
CA ARG A 157 9.38 -9.84 -8.44
C ARG A 157 10.58 -10.59 -9.02
N ARG A 158 10.50 -10.99 -10.29
CA ARG A 158 11.58 -11.70 -10.98
C ARG A 158 12.83 -10.84 -11.06
N ILE A 159 12.71 -9.60 -11.54
CA ILE A 159 13.85 -8.69 -11.70
C ILE A 159 14.44 -8.32 -10.32
N ALA A 160 13.58 -8.02 -9.34
CA ALA A 160 14.02 -7.72 -7.98
C ALA A 160 14.86 -8.85 -7.37
N ARG A 161 14.46 -10.12 -7.56
CA ARG A 161 15.26 -11.28 -7.11
C ARG A 161 16.61 -11.36 -7.85
N THR A 162 16.58 -11.24 -9.18
CA THR A 162 17.80 -11.31 -10.00
C THR A 162 18.81 -10.24 -9.60
N MET A 163 18.35 -9.04 -9.25
CA MET A 163 19.20 -7.92 -8.84
C MET A 163 19.50 -7.89 -7.33
N GLY A 164 19.07 -8.87 -6.56
CA GLY A 164 19.33 -8.94 -5.12
C GLY A 164 18.60 -7.91 -4.27
N MET A 165 17.46 -7.38 -4.74
CA MET A 165 16.64 -6.48 -3.92
C MET A 165 16.04 -7.23 -2.72
N ALA A 166 16.12 -6.66 -1.53
CA ALA A 166 15.54 -7.24 -0.33
C ALA A 166 14.01 -7.38 -0.43
N HIS A 167 13.45 -8.44 0.12
CA HIS A 167 11.99 -8.70 0.21
C HIS A 167 11.23 -8.58 -1.13
N PRO A 168 11.64 -9.32 -2.20
CA PRO A 168 11.00 -9.24 -3.51
C PRO A 168 9.57 -9.78 -3.54
N ASP A 169 9.17 -10.49 -2.50
CA ASP A 169 7.83 -11.10 -2.35
C ASP A 169 6.92 -10.38 -1.37
N GLN A 170 7.30 -9.15 -0.96
CA GLN A 170 6.50 -8.36 -0.03
C GLN A 170 5.02 -8.34 -0.44
N ALA A 171 4.15 -8.64 0.53
CA ALA A 171 2.71 -8.60 0.34
C ALA A 171 2.21 -7.15 0.22
N ALA A 172 1.12 -6.95 -0.53
CA ALA A 172 0.49 -5.64 -0.60
C ALA A 172 -0.22 -5.29 0.71
N ARG A 173 0.04 -4.09 1.22
CA ARG A 173 -0.65 -3.51 2.37
C ARG A 173 -1.46 -2.31 1.90
N PRO A 174 -2.76 -2.45 1.66
CA PRO A 174 -3.61 -1.34 1.23
C PRO A 174 -3.95 -0.44 2.41
N CYS A 175 -4.16 0.85 2.10
CA CYS A 175 -4.60 1.88 3.03
C CYS A 175 -5.71 1.40 3.99
N LEU A 176 -5.64 1.79 5.28
CA LEU A 176 -6.57 1.38 6.34
C LEU A 176 -8.04 1.75 6.04
N LEU A 177 -8.30 2.79 5.24
CA LEU A 177 -9.66 3.13 4.81
C LEU A 177 -10.35 1.99 4.04
N THR A 178 -9.59 1.04 3.47
CA THR A 178 -10.14 -0.15 2.82
C THR A 178 -10.74 -1.18 3.79
N ARG A 179 -10.64 -0.93 5.10
CA ARG A 179 -11.28 -1.75 6.15
C ARG A 179 -12.74 -1.35 6.37
N PHE A 180 -13.19 -0.26 5.74
CA PHE A 180 -14.52 0.31 5.89
C PHE A 180 -15.27 0.37 4.56
N PRO A 181 -16.59 0.15 4.57
CA PRO A 181 -17.42 0.32 3.38
C PRO A 181 -17.39 1.77 2.88
N TYR A 182 -17.81 1.95 1.65
CA TYR A 182 -17.98 3.28 1.09
C TYR A 182 -19.07 4.06 1.85
N GLY A 183 -18.85 5.36 2.02
CA GLY A 183 -19.75 6.22 2.81
C GLY A 183 -19.51 6.17 4.32
N MET A 184 -18.68 5.24 4.82
CA MET A 184 -18.27 5.21 6.23
C MET A 184 -16.88 5.82 6.38
N MET A 185 -16.80 6.89 7.18
CA MET A 185 -15.52 7.50 7.57
C MET A 185 -15.21 7.15 9.01
N PRO A 186 -14.10 6.44 9.25
CA PRO A 186 -13.59 6.22 10.60
C PRO A 186 -12.93 7.49 11.15
N ASP A 187 -12.86 7.60 12.46
CA ASP A 187 -11.95 8.53 13.13
C ASP A 187 -10.51 7.98 13.20
N ALA A 188 -9.57 8.86 13.57
CA ALA A 188 -8.16 8.48 13.67
C ALA A 188 -7.90 7.40 14.74
N GLY A 189 -8.65 7.44 15.85
CA GLY A 189 -8.53 6.43 16.92
C GLY A 189 -8.96 5.04 16.46
N THR A 190 -10.03 4.94 15.67
CA THR A 190 -10.47 3.67 15.07
C THR A 190 -9.43 3.13 14.08
N LEU A 191 -8.80 4.00 13.26
CA LEU A 191 -7.73 3.58 12.36
C LEU A 191 -6.49 3.11 13.10
N SER A 192 -6.09 3.80 14.19
CA SER A 192 -4.98 3.38 15.06
C SER A 192 -5.25 2.00 15.68
N LEU A 193 -6.47 1.79 16.19
CA LEU A 193 -6.87 0.49 16.76
C LEU A 193 -6.75 -0.65 15.74
N ILE A 194 -7.16 -0.42 14.49
CA ILE A 194 -7.02 -1.42 13.44
C ILE A 194 -5.55 -1.69 13.13
N ALA A 195 -4.75 -0.64 13.00
CA ALA A 195 -3.31 -0.78 12.75
C ALA A 195 -2.65 -1.62 13.84
N GLU A 196 -2.87 -1.25 15.11
CA GLU A 196 -2.35 -1.98 16.27
C GLU A 196 -2.81 -3.44 16.30
N ALA A 197 -4.08 -3.69 15.97
CA ALA A 197 -4.64 -5.03 15.96
C ALA A 197 -4.08 -5.89 14.81
N GLU A 198 -3.93 -5.32 13.61
CA GLU A 198 -3.32 -6.04 12.48
C GLU A 198 -1.82 -6.27 12.72
N ASP A 199 -1.08 -5.31 13.29
CA ASP A 199 0.33 -5.47 13.65
C ASP A 199 0.51 -6.54 14.74
N TRP A 200 -0.37 -6.54 15.75
CA TRP A 200 -0.36 -7.57 16.78
C TRP A 200 -0.60 -8.96 16.18
N LEU A 201 -1.57 -9.08 15.26
CA LEU A 201 -1.84 -10.35 14.56
C LEU A 201 -0.61 -10.81 13.75
N GLU A 202 0.04 -9.93 13.01
CA GLU A 202 1.23 -10.27 12.22
C GLU A 202 2.38 -10.79 13.09
N ALA A 203 2.47 -10.34 14.33
CA ALA A 203 3.48 -10.80 15.29
C ALA A 203 3.16 -12.18 15.89
N GLN A 204 1.93 -12.71 15.73
CA GLN A 204 1.57 -14.01 16.30
C GLN A 204 2.13 -15.17 15.45
N PRO A 205 2.77 -16.18 16.06
CA PRO A 205 3.24 -17.38 15.34
C PRO A 205 2.13 -18.08 14.57
N GLU A 206 0.92 -18.13 15.13
CA GLU A 206 -0.26 -18.75 14.53
C GLU A 206 -0.75 -18.02 13.27
N ALA A 207 -0.49 -16.73 13.17
CA ALA A 207 -0.86 -15.94 11.99
C ALA A 207 0.24 -15.90 10.91
N ARG A 208 1.40 -16.53 11.14
CA ARG A 208 2.51 -16.52 10.18
C ARG A 208 2.07 -17.04 8.80
N GLY A 209 2.25 -16.21 7.77
CA GLY A 209 1.87 -16.55 6.40
C GLY A 209 0.38 -16.38 6.07
N LEU A 210 -0.48 -16.05 7.05
CA LEU A 210 -1.85 -15.68 6.78
C LEU A 210 -1.90 -14.32 6.09
N LYS A 211 -2.78 -14.23 5.09
CA LYS A 211 -3.21 -12.95 4.53
C LYS A 211 -4.57 -12.63 5.14
N PHE A 212 -4.66 -11.50 5.80
CA PHE A 212 -5.87 -11.10 6.51
C PHE A 212 -6.15 -9.60 6.42
N ARG A 213 -7.34 -9.20 6.82
CA ARG A 213 -7.79 -7.81 7.01
C ARG A 213 -8.82 -7.78 8.12
N LEU A 214 -8.65 -6.86 9.07
CA LEU A 214 -9.66 -6.58 10.09
C LEU A 214 -10.61 -5.51 9.56
N ARG A 215 -11.86 -5.89 9.25
CA ARG A 215 -12.83 -5.00 8.59
C ARG A 215 -14.05 -4.73 9.46
N PHE A 216 -14.69 -3.60 9.19
CA PHE A 216 -15.98 -3.19 9.76
C PHE A 216 -17.02 -3.16 8.64
N PRO A 217 -17.60 -4.30 8.28
CA PRO A 217 -18.42 -4.42 7.09
C PRO A 217 -19.80 -3.72 7.22
N ASN A 218 -20.28 -3.51 8.46
CA ASN A 218 -21.59 -2.93 8.70
C ASN A 218 -21.47 -1.47 9.17
N PRO A 219 -21.91 -0.48 8.34
CA PRO A 219 -21.84 0.94 8.73
C PRO A 219 -22.68 1.29 9.95
N GLN A 220 -23.74 0.52 10.24
CA GLN A 220 -24.63 0.74 11.37
C GLN A 220 -24.08 0.17 12.69
N LYS A 221 -23.11 -0.75 12.60
CA LYS A 221 -22.54 -1.45 13.74
C LYS A 221 -21.01 -1.22 13.79
N ARG A 222 -20.64 -0.03 14.20
CA ARG A 222 -19.25 0.46 14.22
C ARG A 222 -18.29 -0.31 15.15
N ASN A 223 -18.83 -1.12 16.05
CA ASN A 223 -18.09 -1.95 17.00
C ASN A 223 -18.01 -3.44 16.59
N GLU A 224 -18.61 -3.81 15.45
CA GLU A 224 -18.53 -5.16 14.92
C GLU A 224 -17.42 -5.27 13.89
N ALA A 225 -16.34 -5.95 14.27
CA ALA A 225 -15.22 -6.23 13.37
C ALA A 225 -15.28 -7.67 12.87
N VAL A 226 -14.79 -7.90 11.66
CA VAL A 226 -14.64 -9.22 11.06
C VAL A 226 -13.21 -9.40 10.60
N LEU A 227 -12.55 -10.44 11.08
CA LEU A 227 -11.24 -10.85 10.57
C LEU A 227 -11.45 -11.63 9.26
N HIS A 228 -11.26 -10.98 8.13
CA HIS A 228 -11.28 -11.62 6.83
C HIS A 228 -9.93 -12.28 6.55
N VAL A 229 -9.95 -13.57 6.25
CA VAL A 229 -8.75 -14.37 5.95
C VAL A 229 -8.83 -14.87 4.51
N GLU A 230 -7.73 -14.77 3.75
CA GLU A 230 -7.67 -15.28 2.38
C GLU A 230 -7.47 -16.80 2.39
N LYS A 231 -8.37 -17.52 1.74
CA LYS A 231 -8.39 -18.99 1.69
C LYS A 231 -7.06 -19.60 1.26
N SER A 232 -6.43 -19.02 0.24
CA SER A 232 -5.15 -19.51 -0.28
C SER A 232 -3.98 -19.43 0.71
N SER A 233 -4.15 -18.68 1.81
CA SER A 233 -3.13 -18.50 2.85
C SER A 233 -3.36 -19.33 4.11
N LEU A 234 -4.45 -20.11 4.18
CA LEU A 234 -4.79 -20.90 5.38
C LEU A 234 -3.74 -21.96 5.69
N GLY A 235 -3.19 -22.62 4.66
CA GLY A 235 -2.31 -23.77 4.87
C GLY A 235 -3.04 -24.90 5.61
N PRO A 236 -2.42 -25.53 6.63
CA PRO A 236 -3.03 -26.63 7.40
C PRO A 236 -3.96 -26.17 8.53
N ARG A 237 -4.26 -24.87 8.65
CA ARG A 237 -5.03 -24.32 9.76
C ARG A 237 -6.50 -24.76 9.72
N THR A 238 -7.03 -25.08 10.87
CA THR A 238 -8.41 -25.49 11.09
C THR A 238 -9.29 -24.29 11.49
N GLU A 239 -10.61 -24.51 11.52
CA GLU A 239 -11.54 -23.53 12.11
C GLU A 239 -11.26 -23.28 13.60
N ALA A 240 -10.81 -24.30 14.33
CA ALA A 240 -10.44 -24.15 15.73
C ALA A 240 -9.26 -23.19 15.93
N ASP A 241 -8.27 -23.24 15.03
CA ASP A 241 -7.11 -22.33 15.06
C ASP A 241 -7.54 -20.88 14.80
N LEU A 242 -8.43 -20.66 13.83
CA LEU A 242 -8.96 -19.33 13.54
C LEU A 242 -9.83 -18.79 14.69
N ASN A 243 -10.67 -19.63 15.29
CA ASN A 243 -11.46 -19.26 16.47
C ASN A 243 -10.54 -18.88 17.63
N HIS A 244 -9.49 -19.65 17.88
CA HIS A 244 -8.51 -19.36 18.93
C HIS A 244 -7.83 -18.00 18.68
N LEU A 245 -7.38 -17.75 17.47
CA LEU A 245 -6.75 -16.48 17.08
C LEU A 245 -7.69 -15.29 17.30
N VAL A 246 -8.98 -15.42 16.92
CA VAL A 246 -10.01 -14.40 17.12
C VAL A 246 -10.26 -14.14 18.60
N GLN A 247 -10.33 -15.18 19.44
CA GLN A 247 -10.51 -15.01 20.88
C GLN A 247 -9.31 -14.32 21.53
N ARG A 248 -8.09 -14.66 21.14
CA ARG A 248 -6.88 -13.97 21.60
C ARG A 248 -6.90 -12.48 21.20
N LEU A 249 -7.23 -12.18 19.94
CA LEU A 249 -7.36 -10.81 19.45
C LEU A 249 -8.41 -10.02 20.25
N LYS A 250 -9.58 -10.63 20.47
CA LYS A 250 -10.65 -10.04 21.28
C LYS A 250 -10.19 -9.73 22.71
N THR A 251 -9.52 -10.68 23.37
CA THR A 251 -8.98 -10.49 24.72
C THR A 251 -7.97 -9.36 24.76
N GLN A 252 -7.04 -9.31 23.79
CA GLN A 252 -5.99 -8.31 23.72
C GLN A 252 -6.53 -6.87 23.55
N PHE A 253 -7.60 -6.70 22.78
CA PHE A 253 -8.15 -5.41 22.43
C PHE A 253 -9.49 -5.07 23.11
N SER A 254 -9.89 -5.85 24.13
CA SER A 254 -11.08 -5.52 24.96
C SER A 254 -10.82 -4.26 25.80
N PRO A 255 -11.83 -3.40 25.99
CA PRO A 255 -13.20 -3.46 25.46
C PRO A 255 -13.38 -2.82 24.08
N LYS A 256 -12.30 -2.37 23.41
CA LYS A 256 -12.37 -1.61 22.15
C LYS A 256 -12.92 -2.45 20.97
N LEU A 257 -12.64 -3.79 20.96
CA LEU A 257 -13.19 -4.74 19.98
C LEU A 257 -14.12 -5.72 20.70
N THR A 258 -15.40 -5.36 20.83
CA THR A 258 -16.39 -6.16 21.60
C THR A 258 -16.99 -7.29 20.78
N PHE A 259 -17.29 -7.06 19.52
CA PHE A 259 -17.83 -8.06 18.60
C PHE A 259 -16.79 -8.34 17.50
N LEU A 260 -16.23 -9.54 17.56
CA LEU A 260 -15.23 -9.98 16.61
C LEU A 260 -15.53 -11.42 16.18
N THR A 261 -15.63 -11.60 14.86
CA THR A 261 -15.78 -12.89 14.20
C THR A 261 -14.73 -13.02 13.11
N TYR A 262 -14.70 -14.15 12.39
CA TYR A 262 -13.89 -14.28 11.18
C TYR A 262 -14.73 -14.76 9.99
N ALA A 263 -14.21 -14.52 8.79
CA ALA A 263 -14.74 -15.09 7.56
C ALA A 263 -13.58 -15.41 6.60
N VAL A 264 -13.66 -16.59 5.98
CA VAL A 264 -12.69 -17.00 4.96
C VAL A 264 -13.19 -16.56 3.59
N LEU A 265 -12.35 -15.87 2.85
CA LEU A 265 -12.67 -15.31 1.53
C LEU A 265 -11.71 -15.87 0.48
N GLU A 266 -12.18 -16.06 -0.75
CA GLU A 266 -11.31 -16.44 -1.87
C GLU A 266 -10.28 -15.35 -2.17
N LYS A 267 -10.64 -14.07 -2.00
CA LYS A 267 -9.78 -12.92 -2.27
C LYS A 267 -10.10 -11.74 -1.36
N LEU A 268 -9.08 -11.15 -0.76
CA LEU A 268 -9.23 -9.99 0.12
C LEU A 268 -9.41 -8.66 -0.63
N SER A 269 -8.77 -8.49 -1.80
CA SER A 269 -8.83 -7.25 -2.56
C SER A 269 -10.23 -7.02 -3.15
N GLY A 270 -10.65 -5.75 -3.25
CA GLY A 270 -11.92 -5.37 -3.88
C GLY A 270 -13.16 -5.89 -3.13
N PHE A 271 -13.08 -6.06 -1.81
CA PHE A 271 -14.20 -6.58 -1.02
C PHE A 271 -15.45 -5.69 -1.15
N TYR A 272 -15.29 -4.39 -0.94
CA TYR A 272 -16.39 -3.42 -1.03
C TYR A 272 -16.70 -2.97 -2.48
N ASP A 273 -15.92 -3.38 -3.47
CA ASP A 273 -16.21 -3.11 -4.87
C ASP A 273 -17.22 -4.12 -5.43
N ARG A 274 -17.35 -5.29 -4.77
CA ARG A 274 -18.24 -6.41 -5.16
C ARG A 274 -19.56 -6.43 -4.40
N THR A 275 -19.65 -5.68 -3.31
CA THR A 275 -20.87 -5.40 -2.55
C THR A 275 -21.45 -4.03 -2.93
#